data_a19441dc6dd638e4ac835135f8b20ba3
#
_entry.id   a19441dc6dd638e4ac835135f8b20ba3
#
_cell.length_a   1.000
_cell.length_b   1.000
_cell.length_c   1.000
_cell.angle_alpha   90.00
_cell.angle_beta   90.00
_cell.angle_gamma   90.00
#
_symmetry.space_group_name_H-M   'P 1'
#
loop_
_entity.id
_entity.type
_entity.pdbx_description
1 polymer ?
#
loop_
_entity_poly.entity_id
_entity_poly.type
_entity_poly.pdbx_seq_one_letter_code
_entity_poly.pdbx_strand_id
1 'polypeptide(L)'
;GVYGPYEKDYYLMMKSIKYGFDFIVGFKPQLITFIYVKDLVQAIFKAIDRGVTRRGYFLSEGKAYTSTQFRKYVATALGKRRVILVKIPLWLLWVVSVVAEKVAGMLGSTSTLNRDKFRIMKQRNWICDISDAQHELGFAPQYSLERGVNECVKWYRENRWL
;
A
#
# COMPACT_ATOMS: atom_id res chain seq x y z
N GLY A 1 1.77 -4.93 1.11
CA GLY A 1 0.94 -4.16 0.17
C GLY A 1 1.61 -4.00 -1.18
N VAL A 2 0.86 -4.24 -2.25
CA VAL A 2 1.32 -3.99 -3.63
C VAL A 2 1.11 -2.53 -3.97
N TYR A 3 2.11 -1.84 -4.49
CA TYR A 3 2.00 -0.45 -4.92
C TYR A 3 2.68 -0.23 -6.27
N GLY A 4 2.23 0.80 -6.99
CA GLY A 4 2.73 1.12 -8.34
C GLY A 4 1.82 2.08 -9.07
N PRO A 5 2.13 2.42 -10.33
CA PRO A 5 1.22 3.15 -11.21
C PRO A 5 -0.17 2.50 -11.28
N TYR A 6 -1.21 3.34 -11.36
CA TYR A 6 -2.63 2.97 -11.41
C TYR A 6 -3.21 2.39 -10.11
N GLU A 7 -2.43 2.12 -9.06
CA GLU A 7 -2.95 1.66 -7.79
C GLU A 7 -3.61 2.82 -7.02
N LYS A 8 -4.92 2.70 -6.74
CA LYS A 8 -5.75 3.82 -6.27
C LYS A 8 -5.55 4.14 -4.78
N ASP A 9 -5.35 3.14 -3.93
CA ASP A 9 -5.26 3.35 -2.47
C ASP A 9 -3.99 4.12 -2.11
N TYR A 10 -2.83 3.68 -2.61
CA TYR A 10 -1.55 4.37 -2.38
C TYR A 10 -1.47 5.70 -3.13
N TYR A 11 -2.10 5.81 -4.31
CA TYR A 11 -2.25 7.09 -4.98
C TYR A 11 -2.99 8.11 -4.11
N LEU A 12 -4.13 7.73 -3.50
CA LEU A 12 -4.89 8.61 -2.61
C LEU A 12 -4.07 9.03 -1.38
N MET A 13 -3.27 8.12 -0.82
CA MET A 13 -2.33 8.45 0.26
C MET A 13 -1.25 9.45 -0.21
N MET A 14 -0.65 9.23 -1.38
CA MET A 14 0.34 10.15 -1.94
C MET A 14 -0.29 11.53 -2.24
N LYS A 15 -1.51 11.54 -2.75
CA LYS A 15 -2.27 12.76 -3.02
C LYS A 15 -2.58 13.55 -1.74
N SER A 16 -2.99 12.88 -0.66
CA SER A 16 -3.21 13.56 0.63
C SER A 16 -1.91 14.17 1.18
N ILE A 17 -0.79 13.47 1.06
CA ILE A 17 0.53 13.98 1.46
C ILE A 17 0.96 15.17 0.59
N LYS A 18 0.64 15.17 -0.71
CA LYS A 18 0.84 16.33 -1.59
C LYS A 18 0.10 17.55 -1.07
N TYR A 19 -1.12 17.39 -0.53
CA TYR A 19 -1.88 18.49 0.10
C TYR A 19 -1.48 18.79 1.54
N GLY A 20 -0.47 18.10 2.07
CA GLY A 20 0.09 18.36 3.40
C GLY A 20 -0.55 17.57 4.53
N PHE A 21 -1.34 16.54 4.23
CA PHE A 21 -2.00 15.69 5.23
C PHE A 21 -1.61 14.23 5.08
N ASP A 22 -1.36 13.55 6.19
CA ASP A 22 -1.19 12.10 6.25
C ASP A 22 -2.18 11.50 7.26
N PHE A 23 -3.03 10.58 6.81
CA PHE A 23 -4.06 9.96 7.62
C PHE A 23 -3.60 8.58 8.09
N ILE A 24 -3.49 8.40 9.39
CA ILE A 24 -3.12 7.12 10.01
C ILE A 24 -4.31 6.56 10.81
N VAL A 25 -4.56 5.27 10.65
CA VAL A 25 -5.62 4.56 11.36
C VAL A 25 -5.14 4.10 12.73
N GLY A 26 -5.83 4.56 13.78
CA GLY A 26 -5.54 4.23 15.17
C GLY A 26 -4.31 4.94 15.72
N PHE A 27 -3.98 4.61 16.97
CA PHE A 27 -2.91 5.28 17.73
C PHE A 27 -1.64 4.41 17.88
N LYS A 28 -1.77 3.10 17.64
CA LYS A 28 -0.65 2.16 17.73
C LYS A 28 0.07 2.08 16.38
N PRO A 29 1.40 1.89 16.36
CA PRO A 29 2.14 1.67 15.13
C PRO A 29 1.60 0.51 14.33
N GLN A 30 1.67 0.61 13.01
CA GLN A 30 1.36 -0.45 12.08
C GLN A 30 2.62 -0.80 11.30
N LEU A 31 2.94 -2.09 11.20
CA LEU A 31 4.06 -2.60 10.42
C LEU A 31 3.51 -3.23 9.13
N ILE A 32 4.07 -2.82 8.00
CA ILE A 32 3.61 -3.23 6.67
C ILE A 32 4.83 -3.59 5.83
N THR A 33 4.75 -4.71 5.11
CA THR A 33 5.66 -5.04 4.01
C THR A 33 5.07 -4.59 2.69
N PHE A 34 5.92 -4.10 1.81
CA PHE A 34 5.54 -3.58 0.50
C PHE A 34 6.21 -4.38 -0.61
N ILE A 35 5.57 -4.39 -1.78
CA ILE A 35 6.18 -4.86 -3.02
C ILE A 35 5.82 -3.89 -4.16
N TYR A 36 6.81 -3.47 -4.92
CA TYR A 36 6.58 -2.69 -6.11
C TYR A 36 6.04 -3.56 -7.23
N VAL A 37 5.10 -3.03 -8.01
CA VAL A 37 4.39 -3.81 -9.05
C VAL A 37 5.33 -4.50 -10.04
N LYS A 38 6.46 -3.89 -10.38
CA LYS A 38 7.44 -4.51 -11.30
C LYS A 38 8.09 -5.77 -10.70
N ASP A 39 8.39 -5.76 -9.41
CA ASP A 39 8.92 -6.93 -8.71
C ASP A 39 7.87 -8.05 -8.61
N LEU A 40 6.60 -7.69 -8.40
CA LEU A 40 5.50 -8.65 -8.42
C LEU A 40 5.37 -9.32 -9.79
N VAL A 41 5.40 -8.54 -10.87
CA VAL A 41 5.37 -9.06 -12.24
C VAL A 41 6.56 -9.98 -12.52
N GLN A 42 7.76 -9.59 -12.09
CA GLN A 42 8.95 -10.43 -12.20
C GLN A 42 8.78 -11.77 -11.47
N ALA A 43 8.22 -11.75 -10.26
CA ALA A 43 7.97 -12.98 -9.50
C ALA A 43 6.97 -13.91 -10.20
N ILE A 44 5.94 -13.36 -10.85
CA ILE A 44 4.97 -14.13 -11.64
C ILE A 44 5.66 -14.83 -12.81
N PHE A 45 6.49 -14.11 -13.58
CA PHE A 45 7.24 -14.72 -14.68
C PHE A 45 8.19 -15.82 -14.19
N LYS A 46 8.90 -15.58 -13.07
CA LYS A 46 9.76 -16.61 -12.47
C LYS A 46 8.98 -17.87 -12.08
N ALA A 47 7.77 -17.73 -11.55
CA ALA A 47 6.92 -18.87 -11.21
C ALA A 47 6.48 -19.64 -12.46
N ILE A 48 6.16 -18.94 -13.56
CA ILE A 48 5.81 -19.55 -14.85
C ILE A 48 7.01 -20.30 -15.44
N ASP A 49 8.17 -19.66 -15.51
CA ASP A 49 9.40 -20.24 -16.07
C ASP A 49 9.84 -21.50 -15.32
N ARG A 50 9.57 -21.56 -14.02
CA ARG A 50 9.88 -22.74 -13.19
C ARG A 50 8.79 -23.81 -13.20
N GLY A 51 7.70 -23.61 -13.92
CA GLY A 51 6.59 -24.57 -14.01
C GLY A 51 5.89 -24.82 -12.69
N VAL A 52 5.90 -23.83 -11.76
CA VAL A 52 5.32 -24.00 -10.42
C VAL A 52 3.80 -24.10 -10.53
N THR A 53 3.23 -25.19 -9.96
CA THR A 53 1.80 -25.42 -9.93
C THR A 53 1.33 -25.68 -8.49
N ARG A 54 0.10 -25.26 -8.17
CA ARG A 54 -0.56 -25.51 -6.86
C ARG A 54 0.22 -25.00 -5.65
N ARG A 55 0.99 -23.93 -5.81
CA ARG A 55 1.80 -23.31 -4.75
C ARG A 55 1.50 -21.83 -4.63
N GLY A 56 1.43 -21.31 -3.41
CA GLY A 56 1.28 -19.88 -3.13
C GLY A 56 2.55 -19.33 -2.46
N TYR A 57 2.91 -18.08 -2.77
CA TYR A 57 4.06 -17.41 -2.19
C TYR A 57 3.67 -16.06 -1.64
N PHE A 58 4.21 -15.70 -0.48
CA PHE A 58 4.23 -14.33 -0.03
C PHE A 58 5.36 -13.57 -0.71
N LEU A 59 5.07 -12.35 -1.14
CA LEU A 59 6.03 -11.51 -1.86
C LEU A 59 6.10 -10.12 -1.22
N SER A 60 7.30 -9.65 -0.99
CA SER A 60 7.60 -8.28 -0.56
C SER A 60 9.05 -7.95 -0.87
N GLU A 61 9.49 -6.71 -0.56
CA GLU A 61 10.92 -6.37 -0.65
C GLU A 61 11.77 -6.92 0.52
N GLY A 62 11.16 -7.69 1.44
CA GLY A 62 11.84 -8.31 2.57
C GLY A 62 12.01 -7.43 3.81
N LYS A 63 11.52 -6.18 3.79
CA LYS A 63 11.58 -5.25 4.94
C LYS A 63 10.20 -4.83 5.40
N ALA A 64 10.03 -4.71 6.71
CA ALA A 64 8.82 -4.13 7.31
C ALA A 64 9.03 -2.63 7.56
N TYR A 65 8.01 -1.85 7.27
CA TYR A 65 8.00 -0.40 7.43
C TYR A 65 6.83 0.07 8.27
N THR A 66 7.04 1.15 8.99
CA THR A 66 5.96 1.88 9.63
C THR A 66 5.29 2.83 8.62
N SER A 67 4.02 3.19 8.89
CA SER A 67 3.33 4.23 8.13
C SER A 67 4.11 5.56 8.11
N THR A 68 4.83 5.87 9.19
CA THR A 68 5.69 7.06 9.27
C THR A 68 6.86 7.01 8.28
N GLN A 69 7.47 5.85 8.08
CA GLN A 69 8.55 5.68 7.09
C GLN A 69 8.02 5.84 5.66
N PHE A 70 6.87 5.23 5.36
CA PHE A 70 6.20 5.41 4.06
C PHE A 70 5.94 6.89 3.77
N ARG A 71 5.30 7.60 4.72
CA ARG A 71 5.07 9.05 4.61
C ARG A 71 6.35 9.82 4.32
N LYS A 72 7.45 9.52 5.04
CA LYS A 72 8.72 10.21 4.88
C LYS A 72 9.22 10.10 3.43
N TYR A 73 9.22 8.89 2.85
CA TYR A 73 9.63 8.68 1.47
C TYR A 73 8.74 9.43 0.48
N VAL A 74 7.42 9.38 0.66
CA VAL A 74 6.48 10.11 -0.20
C VAL A 74 6.66 11.62 -0.07
N ALA A 75 6.78 12.15 1.14
CA ALA A 75 7.00 13.58 1.38
C ALA A 75 8.30 14.05 0.74
N THR A 76 9.39 13.29 0.88
CA THR A 76 10.67 13.58 0.24
C THR A 76 10.55 13.59 -1.29
N ALA A 77 9.93 12.56 -1.89
CA ALA A 77 9.72 12.47 -3.33
C ALA A 77 8.84 13.62 -3.88
N LEU A 78 7.89 14.09 -3.08
CA LEU A 78 7.04 15.24 -3.42
C LEU A 78 7.69 16.60 -3.14
N GLY A 79 8.84 16.66 -2.46
CA GLY A 79 9.50 17.90 -2.04
C GLY A 79 8.76 18.61 -0.91
N LYS A 80 7.96 17.89 -0.09
CA LYS A 80 7.20 18.43 1.03
C LYS A 80 8.02 18.44 2.31
N ARG A 81 8.20 19.62 2.90
CA ARG A 81 8.93 19.78 4.18
C ARG A 81 8.08 19.50 5.41
N ARG A 82 6.78 19.77 5.33
CA ARG A 82 5.84 19.61 6.44
C ARG A 82 4.60 18.84 5.98
N VAL A 83 4.21 17.85 6.77
CA VAL A 83 2.99 17.05 6.57
C VAL A 83 2.33 16.88 7.93
N ILE A 84 1.08 17.28 8.03
CA ILE A 84 0.28 17.17 9.26
C ILE A 84 -0.21 15.74 9.39
N LEU A 85 0.13 15.11 10.52
CA LEU A 85 -0.31 13.76 10.84
C LEU A 85 -1.70 13.80 11.48
N VAL A 86 -2.68 13.21 10.83
CA VAL A 86 -4.05 13.06 11.33
C VAL A 86 -4.29 11.62 11.75
N LYS A 87 -4.46 11.36 13.03
CA LYS A 87 -4.77 10.04 13.56
C LYS A 87 -6.28 9.84 13.62
N ILE A 88 -6.80 8.85 12.89
CA ILE A 88 -8.22 8.52 12.86
C ILE A 88 -8.50 7.43 13.90
N PRO A 89 -9.31 7.69 14.95
CA PRO A 89 -9.72 6.67 15.90
C PRO A 89 -10.45 5.51 15.21
N LEU A 90 -10.23 4.28 15.67
CA LEU A 90 -10.85 3.09 15.06
C LEU A 90 -12.38 3.14 15.07
N TRP A 91 -12.98 3.67 16.16
CA TRP A 91 -14.42 3.79 16.23
C TRP A 91 -15.01 4.73 15.16
N LEU A 92 -14.31 5.85 14.90
CA LEU A 92 -14.73 6.80 13.85
C LEU A 92 -14.61 6.16 12.47
N LEU A 93 -13.49 5.47 12.18
CA LEU A 93 -13.32 4.75 10.92
C LEU A 93 -14.41 3.70 10.72
N TRP A 94 -14.80 2.98 11.78
CA TRP A 94 -15.90 2.01 11.72
C TRP A 94 -17.23 2.66 11.37
N VAL A 95 -17.59 3.76 12.05
CA VAL A 95 -18.84 4.49 11.77
C VAL A 95 -18.86 4.97 10.32
N VAL A 96 -17.78 5.61 9.86
CA VAL A 96 -17.67 6.09 8.47
C VAL A 96 -17.78 4.94 7.47
N SER A 97 -17.16 3.78 7.74
CA SER A 97 -17.24 2.61 6.87
C SER A 97 -18.67 2.07 6.75
N VAL A 98 -19.41 1.99 7.85
CA VAL A 98 -20.80 1.52 7.86
C VAL A 98 -21.71 2.50 7.12
N VAL A 99 -21.55 3.78 7.35
CA VAL A 99 -22.38 4.81 6.69
C VAL A 99 -22.08 4.83 5.18
N ALA A 100 -20.81 4.83 4.80
CA ALA A 100 -20.40 4.83 3.39
C ALA A 100 -20.92 3.59 2.65
N GLU A 101 -20.88 2.40 3.28
CA GLU A 101 -21.41 1.16 2.71
C GLU A 101 -22.93 1.24 2.50
N LYS A 102 -23.69 1.76 3.49
CA LYS A 102 -25.13 1.93 3.38
C LYS A 102 -25.54 2.93 2.30
N VAL A 103 -24.87 4.09 2.27
CA VAL A 103 -25.15 5.13 1.25
C VAL A 103 -24.84 4.60 -0.16
N ALA A 104 -23.70 3.94 -0.34
CA ALA A 104 -23.36 3.35 -1.63
C ALA A 104 -24.38 2.28 -2.06
N GLY A 105 -24.83 1.43 -1.13
CA GLY A 105 -25.87 0.43 -1.41
C GLY A 105 -27.21 1.06 -1.82
N MET A 106 -27.63 2.16 -1.20
CA MET A 106 -28.83 2.92 -1.61
C MET A 106 -28.70 3.55 -3.00
N LEU A 107 -27.46 3.92 -3.40
CA LEU A 107 -27.17 4.50 -4.71
C LEU A 107 -26.83 3.44 -5.78
N GLY A 108 -27.01 2.14 -5.49
CA GLY A 108 -26.69 1.05 -6.41
C GLY A 108 -25.20 0.93 -6.76
N SER A 109 -24.31 1.45 -5.90
CA SER A 109 -22.86 1.44 -6.11
C SER A 109 -22.12 0.74 -4.97
N THR A 110 -20.80 0.53 -5.14
CA THR A 110 -19.94 -0.04 -4.11
C THR A 110 -19.07 1.04 -3.47
N SER A 111 -19.01 1.05 -2.13
CA SER A 111 -18.12 1.96 -1.40
C SER A 111 -16.69 1.45 -1.37
N THR A 112 -15.75 2.33 -1.67
CA THR A 112 -14.30 2.05 -1.46
C THR A 112 -13.97 1.84 0.01
N LEU A 113 -14.67 2.52 0.92
CA LEU A 113 -14.55 2.33 2.36
C LEU A 113 -15.79 1.57 2.85
N ASN A 114 -15.61 0.32 3.24
CA ASN A 114 -16.64 -0.58 3.73
C ASN A 114 -16.14 -1.34 4.97
N ARG A 115 -16.99 -2.19 5.55
CA ARG A 115 -16.63 -2.98 6.75
C ARG A 115 -15.46 -3.93 6.54
N ASP A 116 -15.30 -4.47 5.34
CA ASP A 116 -14.15 -5.35 5.04
C ASP A 116 -12.85 -4.55 4.96
N LYS A 117 -12.88 -3.39 4.31
CA LYS A 117 -11.74 -2.47 4.31
C LYS A 117 -11.37 -2.03 5.73
N PHE A 118 -12.37 -1.75 6.59
CA PHE A 118 -12.12 -1.46 7.99
C PHE A 118 -11.40 -2.61 8.71
N ARG A 119 -11.83 -3.89 8.49
CA ARG A 119 -11.17 -5.06 9.09
C ARG A 119 -9.72 -5.18 8.68
N ILE A 120 -9.40 -4.86 7.43
CA ILE A 120 -8.04 -4.82 6.90
C ILE A 120 -7.25 -3.68 7.56
N MET A 121 -7.78 -2.47 7.57
CA MET A 121 -7.08 -1.28 8.06
C MET A 121 -6.83 -1.29 9.58
N LYS A 122 -7.65 -1.98 10.37
CA LYS A 122 -7.43 -2.10 11.82
C LYS A 122 -6.29 -3.03 12.21
N GLN A 123 -5.83 -3.91 11.31
CA GLN A 123 -4.72 -4.84 11.60
C GLN A 123 -3.42 -4.06 11.82
N ARG A 124 -2.61 -4.52 12.75
CA ARG A 124 -1.37 -3.82 13.16
C ARG A 124 -0.12 -4.41 12.52
N ASN A 125 -0.19 -5.64 12.04
CA ASN A 125 0.96 -6.38 11.53
C ASN A 125 0.63 -7.01 10.18
N TRP A 126 1.28 -6.51 9.13
CA TRP A 126 1.21 -6.99 7.75
C TRP A 126 2.61 -7.37 7.27
N ILE A 127 3.34 -8.10 8.12
CA ILE A 127 4.66 -8.64 7.77
C ILE A 127 4.45 -10.00 7.12
N CYS A 128 5.16 -10.27 6.06
CA CYS A 128 5.22 -11.58 5.42
C CYS A 128 6.67 -12.04 5.28
N ASP A 129 6.87 -13.35 5.41
CA ASP A 129 8.11 -14.02 5.09
C ASP A 129 8.13 -14.35 3.59
N ILE A 130 9.24 -14.06 2.93
CA ILE A 130 9.44 -14.30 1.50
C ILE A 130 10.46 -15.40 1.21
N SER A 131 10.91 -16.12 2.25
CA SER A 131 11.97 -17.12 2.13
C SER A 131 11.65 -18.21 1.10
N ASP A 132 10.42 -18.69 1.07
CA ASP A 132 9.97 -19.68 0.07
C ASP A 132 10.10 -19.14 -1.36
N ALA A 133 9.69 -17.89 -1.58
CA ALA A 133 9.81 -17.27 -2.90
C ALA A 133 11.27 -17.07 -3.31
N GLN A 134 12.14 -16.74 -2.36
CA GLN A 134 13.58 -16.61 -2.62
C GLN A 134 14.21 -17.96 -2.98
N HIS A 135 13.93 -18.99 -2.22
CA HIS A 135 14.51 -20.32 -2.42
C HIS A 135 13.94 -21.04 -3.64
N GLU A 136 12.63 -21.07 -3.79
CA GLU A 136 11.96 -21.86 -4.82
C GLU A 136 11.88 -21.14 -6.17
N LEU A 137 11.63 -19.82 -6.18
CA LEU A 137 11.55 -19.04 -7.41
C LEU A 137 12.85 -18.30 -7.77
N GLY A 138 13.82 -18.23 -6.85
CA GLY A 138 14.97 -17.33 -7.01
C GLY A 138 14.52 -15.86 -7.05
N PHE A 139 13.44 -15.54 -6.32
CA PHE A 139 12.92 -14.18 -6.26
C PHE A 139 13.90 -13.28 -5.51
N ALA A 140 14.29 -12.17 -6.13
CA ALA A 140 15.13 -11.13 -5.53
C ALA A 140 14.51 -9.77 -5.86
N PRO A 141 13.90 -9.08 -4.88
CA PRO A 141 13.28 -7.78 -5.12
C PRO A 141 14.33 -6.75 -5.55
N GLN A 142 14.02 -5.99 -6.58
CA GLN A 142 14.90 -4.98 -7.17
C GLN A 142 14.58 -3.57 -6.68
N TYR A 143 13.41 -3.38 -6.09
CA TYR A 143 12.91 -2.08 -5.67
C TYR A 143 12.76 -2.02 -4.15
N SER A 144 13.55 -1.14 -3.52
CA SER A 144 13.25 -0.69 -2.17
C SER A 144 12.00 0.18 -2.16
N LEU A 145 11.34 0.32 -1.00
CA LEU A 145 10.18 1.20 -0.84
C LEU A 145 10.50 2.64 -1.30
N GLU A 146 11.67 3.15 -0.94
CA GLU A 146 12.10 4.49 -1.33
C GLU A 146 12.20 4.64 -2.85
N ARG A 147 12.86 3.70 -3.53
CA ARG A 147 13.01 3.71 -4.99
C ARG A 147 11.66 3.61 -5.69
N GLY A 148 10.80 2.66 -5.27
CA GLY A 148 9.49 2.47 -5.87
C GLY A 148 8.56 3.66 -5.66
N VAL A 149 8.59 4.30 -4.49
CA VAL A 149 7.84 5.54 -4.22
C VAL A 149 8.30 6.67 -5.13
N ASN A 150 9.61 6.85 -5.33
CA ASN A 150 10.14 7.86 -6.24
C ASN A 150 9.67 7.62 -7.68
N GLU A 151 9.68 6.37 -8.17
CA GLU A 151 9.15 6.03 -9.49
C GLU A 151 7.64 6.29 -9.59
N CYS A 152 6.85 5.93 -8.57
CA CYS A 152 5.42 6.22 -8.54
C CYS A 152 5.13 7.72 -8.63
N VAL A 153 5.79 8.53 -7.79
CA VAL A 153 5.59 9.98 -7.77
C VAL A 153 5.99 10.60 -9.12
N LYS A 154 7.11 10.15 -9.70
CA LYS A 154 7.53 10.59 -11.04
C LYS A 154 6.45 10.28 -12.07
N TRP A 155 6.01 9.02 -12.13
CA TRP A 155 4.98 8.57 -13.07
C TRP A 155 3.67 9.35 -12.92
N TYR A 156 3.18 9.56 -11.68
CA TYR A 156 1.95 10.30 -11.42
C TYR A 156 2.05 11.77 -11.84
N ARG A 157 3.24 12.39 -11.72
CA ARG A 157 3.48 13.75 -12.22
C ARG A 157 3.47 13.81 -13.75
N GLU A 158 4.19 12.91 -14.41
CA GLU A 158 4.27 12.84 -15.88
C GLU A 158 2.90 12.60 -16.52
N ASN A 159 2.04 11.81 -15.85
CA ASN A 159 0.70 11.49 -16.32
C ASN A 159 -0.41 12.41 -15.76
N ARG A 160 -0.05 13.51 -15.09
CA ARG A 160 -0.99 14.52 -14.53
C ARG A 160 -1.98 13.98 -13.51
N TRP A 161 -1.60 12.96 -12.77
CA TRP A 161 -2.39 12.45 -11.64
C TRP A 161 -2.07 13.22 -10.35
N LEU A 162 -0.84 13.70 -10.19
CA LEU A 162 -0.33 14.51 -9.08
C LEU A 162 0.12 15.89 -9.54
#